data_68bdb386ee387f05cf0a40a2e1a53bad
#
_entry.id   68bdb386ee387f05cf0a40a2e1a53bad
#
_cell.length_a   1.000
_cell.length_b   1.000
_cell.length_c   1.000
_cell.angle_alpha   90.00
_cell.angle_beta   90.00
_cell.angle_gamma   90.00
#
_symmetry.space_group_name_H-M   'P 1'
#
loop_
_entity.id
_entity.type
_entity.pdbx_description
1 polymer ?
#
loop_
_entity_poly.entity_id
_entity_poly.type
_entity_poly.pdbx_seq_one_letter_code
_entity_poly.pdbx_strand_id
1 'polypeptide(L)'
;MVSFKARRREPQLVSPARPTPRETKPLSDIDDQHPLRYYETVVGFFRNCPARRTDRPADLKGAFKAALAEALVYYYPIAGRLREAAGGKLVVDCTAQGVVFVEADANVRLEELGKPLLPPYPCVEELLCNAGETRAVVGKPLVLMQVDSVVLLSCAS
;
A
#
# COMPACT_ATOMS: atom_id res chain seq x y z
N MET A 1 0.44 -26.53 8.77
CA MET A 1 0.84 -25.27 8.08
C MET A 1 -0.44 -24.50 7.84
N VAL A 2 -0.51 -23.26 8.30
CA VAL A 2 -1.71 -22.42 8.11
C VAL A 2 -1.80 -22.06 6.62
N SER A 3 -2.98 -22.21 6.04
CA SER A 3 -3.28 -21.79 4.67
C SER A 3 -4.56 -20.96 4.71
N PHE A 4 -4.54 -19.80 4.07
CA PHE A 4 -5.69 -18.91 3.98
C PHE A 4 -5.74 -18.22 2.62
N LYS A 5 -6.85 -17.57 2.32
CA LYS A 5 -7.02 -16.72 1.14
C LYS A 5 -7.57 -15.38 1.53
N ALA A 6 -7.08 -14.34 0.88
CA ALA A 6 -7.64 -13.00 0.97
C ALA A 6 -8.64 -12.77 -0.17
N ARG A 7 -9.86 -12.38 0.19
CA ARG A 7 -10.87 -11.94 -0.77
C ARG A 7 -10.65 -10.45 -1.05
N ARG A 8 -10.02 -10.15 -2.17
CA ARG A 8 -9.75 -8.79 -2.61
C ARG A 8 -10.97 -8.20 -3.31
N ARG A 9 -11.20 -6.91 -3.08
CA ARG A 9 -12.13 -6.09 -3.89
C ARG A 9 -11.38 -5.53 -5.10
N GLU A 10 -12.14 -4.94 -6.02
CA GLU A 10 -11.57 -4.27 -7.19
C GLU A 10 -10.58 -3.19 -6.77
N PRO A 11 -9.38 -3.14 -7.38
CA PRO A 11 -8.40 -2.10 -7.14
C PRO A 11 -8.98 -0.72 -7.49
N GLN A 12 -8.69 0.28 -6.67
CA GLN A 12 -9.09 1.66 -6.88
C GLN A 12 -7.87 2.56 -6.91
N LEU A 13 -7.90 3.60 -7.73
CA LEU A 13 -6.90 4.66 -7.67
C LEU A 13 -7.33 5.70 -6.63
N VAL A 14 -6.41 5.99 -5.70
CA VAL A 14 -6.57 7.05 -4.71
C VAL A 14 -5.68 8.21 -5.12
N SER A 15 -6.30 9.31 -5.53
CA SER A 15 -5.64 10.55 -5.88
C SER A 15 -5.52 11.47 -4.65
N PRO A 16 -4.65 12.50 -4.67
CA PRO A 16 -4.59 13.51 -3.62
C PRO A 16 -5.96 14.14 -3.35
N ALA A 17 -6.29 14.35 -2.07
CA ALA A 17 -7.57 14.91 -1.64
C ALA A 17 -7.82 16.35 -2.13
N ARG A 18 -6.77 17.07 -2.51
CA ARG A 18 -6.80 18.45 -3.01
C ARG A 18 -5.85 18.61 -4.19
N PRO A 19 -6.03 19.65 -5.03
CA PRO A 19 -5.12 19.94 -6.14
C PRO A 19 -3.66 20.06 -5.65
N THR A 20 -2.74 19.47 -6.41
CA THR A 20 -1.31 19.46 -6.12
C THR A 20 -0.52 20.02 -7.32
N PRO A 21 0.73 20.47 -7.10
CA PRO A 21 1.57 20.95 -8.17
C PRO A 21 1.70 19.95 -9.31
N ARG A 22 1.62 20.45 -10.54
CA ARG A 22 1.87 19.66 -11.76
C ARG A 22 3.21 20.04 -12.31
N GLU A 23 4.19 19.20 -12.09
CA GLU A 23 5.58 19.44 -12.47
C GLU A 23 6.29 18.11 -12.74
N THR A 24 7.45 18.18 -13.35
CA THR A 24 8.36 17.05 -13.51
C THR A 24 9.55 17.24 -12.60
N LYS A 25 9.81 16.25 -11.74
CA LYS A 25 10.95 16.26 -10.79
C LYS A 25 11.99 15.22 -11.20
N PRO A 26 13.26 15.60 -11.36
CA PRO A 26 14.33 14.62 -11.48
C PRO A 26 14.51 13.87 -10.18
N LEU A 27 14.79 12.57 -10.25
CA LEU A 27 15.21 11.80 -9.09
C LEU A 27 16.65 12.19 -8.70
N SER A 28 16.97 12.06 -7.42
CA SER A 28 18.35 12.13 -6.97
C SER A 28 19.15 10.95 -7.53
N ASP A 29 20.48 11.05 -7.55
CA ASP A 29 21.34 9.95 -8.03
C ASP A 29 21.24 8.71 -7.10
N ILE A 30 20.81 8.90 -5.86
CA ILE A 30 20.57 7.81 -4.91
C ILE A 30 19.27 7.09 -5.26
N ASP A 31 18.21 7.83 -5.61
CA ASP A 31 16.88 7.26 -5.90
C ASP A 31 16.78 6.69 -7.33
N ASP A 32 17.68 7.09 -8.24
CA ASP A 32 17.71 6.65 -9.64
C ASP A 32 18.52 5.36 -9.87
N GLN A 33 18.93 4.68 -8.82
CA GLN A 33 19.67 3.43 -8.94
C GLN A 33 18.81 2.31 -9.53
N HIS A 34 19.39 1.54 -10.45
CA HIS A 34 18.67 0.47 -11.15
C HIS A 34 17.95 -0.53 -10.22
N PRO A 35 18.52 -0.96 -9.07
CA PRO A 35 17.83 -1.85 -8.15
C PRO A 35 16.54 -1.25 -7.54
N LEU A 36 16.43 0.08 -7.47
CA LEU A 36 15.25 0.78 -6.92
C LEU A 36 14.12 0.97 -7.93
N ARG A 37 14.30 0.53 -9.17
CA ARG A 37 13.28 0.62 -10.23
C ARG A 37 12.24 -0.49 -10.17
N TYR A 38 12.12 -1.17 -9.02
CA TYR A 38 11.22 -2.28 -8.79
C TYR A 38 10.42 -2.08 -7.50
N TYR A 39 9.22 -2.67 -7.46
CA TYR A 39 8.44 -2.65 -6.23
C TYR A 39 9.12 -3.46 -5.14
N GLU A 40 9.30 -2.81 -3.99
CA GLU A 40 9.66 -3.45 -2.74
C GLU A 40 8.42 -3.71 -1.89
N THR A 41 8.43 -4.82 -1.16
CA THR A 41 7.29 -5.29 -0.41
C THR A 41 7.47 -5.07 1.08
N VAL A 42 6.48 -4.44 1.70
CA VAL A 42 6.41 -4.25 3.16
C VAL A 42 5.08 -4.76 3.66
N VAL A 43 5.08 -5.54 4.74
CA VAL A 43 3.87 -5.97 5.45
C VAL A 43 3.90 -5.43 6.86
N GLY A 44 2.86 -4.70 7.25
CA GLY A 44 2.68 -4.17 8.60
C GLY A 44 1.45 -4.78 9.27
N PHE A 45 1.57 -5.22 10.52
CA PHE A 45 0.47 -5.76 11.30
C PHE A 45 0.09 -4.80 12.42
N PHE A 46 -1.19 -4.48 12.51
CA PHE A 46 -1.72 -3.55 13.49
C PHE A 46 -2.79 -4.25 14.34
N ARG A 47 -2.60 -4.25 15.65
CA ARG A 47 -3.60 -4.78 16.59
C ARG A 47 -4.62 -3.72 16.93
N ASN A 48 -5.87 -4.13 17.03
CA ASN A 48 -6.91 -3.27 17.55
C ASN A 48 -6.68 -3.03 19.05
N CYS A 49 -6.62 -1.75 19.46
CA CYS A 49 -6.49 -1.38 20.86
C CYS A 49 -7.88 -1.18 21.48
N PRO A 50 -8.32 -2.00 22.46
CA PRO A 50 -9.64 -1.88 23.09
C PRO A 50 -9.86 -0.53 23.77
N ALA A 51 -8.80 0.08 24.33
CA ALA A 51 -8.85 1.35 25.05
C ALA A 51 -9.28 2.56 24.20
N ARG A 52 -9.26 2.43 22.87
CA ARG A 52 -9.66 3.49 21.92
C ARG A 52 -10.94 3.16 21.14
N ARG A 53 -11.81 2.32 21.68
CA ARG A 53 -13.04 1.87 20.99
C ARG A 53 -14.02 2.99 20.68
N THR A 54 -14.01 4.10 21.46
CA THR A 54 -14.92 5.24 21.28
C THR A 54 -14.64 6.06 20.04
N ASP A 55 -13.37 6.09 19.55
CA ASP A 55 -12.96 6.96 18.45
C ASP A 55 -12.71 6.19 17.13
N ARG A 56 -13.07 4.91 17.09
CA ARG A 56 -12.81 4.09 15.91
C ARG A 56 -13.82 4.40 14.81
N PRO A 57 -13.37 4.73 13.58
CA PRO A 57 -14.27 4.83 12.43
C PRO A 57 -15.02 3.53 12.21
N ALA A 58 -16.33 3.61 11.97
CA ALA A 58 -17.15 2.44 11.61
C ALA A 58 -16.63 1.78 10.32
N ASP A 59 -16.14 2.60 9.39
CA ASP A 59 -15.45 2.18 8.17
C ASP A 59 -13.94 2.47 8.29
N LEU A 60 -13.20 1.50 8.77
CA LEU A 60 -11.74 1.61 8.90
C LEU A 60 -11.03 1.70 7.54
N LYS A 61 -11.51 0.94 6.55
CA LYS A 61 -10.89 0.91 5.22
C LYS A 61 -11.11 2.24 4.49
N GLY A 62 -12.31 2.82 4.60
CA GLY A 62 -12.61 4.17 4.10
C GLY A 62 -11.77 5.24 4.80
N ALA A 63 -11.56 5.11 6.11
CA ALA A 63 -10.70 6.03 6.86
C ALA A 63 -9.23 5.94 6.41
N PHE A 64 -8.71 4.74 6.16
CA PHE A 64 -7.36 4.56 5.58
C PHE A 64 -7.24 5.21 4.20
N LYS A 65 -8.23 4.99 3.33
CA LYS A 65 -8.28 5.58 1.99
C LYS A 65 -8.31 7.11 2.05
N ALA A 66 -9.11 7.68 2.94
CA ALA A 66 -9.17 9.14 3.13
C ALA A 66 -7.84 9.71 3.66
N ALA A 67 -7.24 9.05 4.66
CA ALA A 67 -5.94 9.44 5.20
C ALA A 67 -4.83 9.35 4.15
N LEU A 68 -4.85 8.32 3.30
CA LEU A 68 -3.93 8.18 2.17
C LEU A 68 -4.09 9.33 1.18
N ALA A 69 -5.32 9.69 0.81
CA ALA A 69 -5.60 10.81 -0.09
C ALA A 69 -5.09 12.15 0.49
N GLU A 70 -5.24 12.38 1.80
CA GLU A 70 -4.68 13.56 2.47
C GLU A 70 -3.14 13.53 2.50
N ALA A 71 -2.53 12.40 2.81
CA ALA A 71 -1.07 12.27 2.79
C ALA A 71 -0.49 12.56 1.39
N LEU A 72 -1.17 12.14 0.33
CA LEU A 72 -0.75 12.38 -1.05
C LEU A 72 -0.79 13.87 -1.44
N VAL A 73 -1.43 14.74 -0.68
CA VAL A 73 -1.34 16.20 -0.90
C VAL A 73 0.08 16.70 -0.57
N TYR A 74 0.66 16.18 0.50
CA TYR A 74 2.02 16.57 0.94
C TYR A 74 3.12 15.80 0.21
N TYR A 75 2.84 14.56 -0.13
CA TYR A 75 3.74 13.64 -0.86
C TYR A 75 3.29 13.45 -2.31
N TYR A 76 2.82 14.52 -2.96
CA TYR A 76 2.21 14.48 -4.29
C TYR A 76 3.06 13.81 -5.39
N PRO A 77 4.40 13.81 -5.36
CA PRO A 77 5.17 13.08 -6.36
C PRO A 77 4.87 11.57 -6.36
N ILE A 78 4.51 11.00 -5.20
CA ILE A 78 4.13 9.57 -5.08
C ILE A 78 2.85 9.25 -5.85
N ALA A 79 1.97 10.24 -6.04
CA ALA A 79 0.77 10.10 -6.87
C ALA A 79 1.04 10.27 -8.38
N GLY A 80 2.29 10.48 -8.76
CA GLY A 80 2.75 10.60 -10.14
C GLY A 80 3.13 9.28 -10.79
N ARG A 81 3.95 9.39 -11.84
CA ARG A 81 4.51 8.24 -12.56
C ARG A 81 5.98 8.47 -12.87
N LEU A 82 6.78 7.42 -12.76
CA LEU A 82 8.17 7.46 -13.22
C LEU A 82 8.23 7.36 -14.74
N ARG A 83 9.11 8.14 -15.31
CA ARG A 83 9.41 8.11 -16.73
C ARG A 83 10.92 8.26 -16.95
N GLU A 84 11.45 7.61 -17.98
CA GLU A 84 12.81 7.84 -18.40
C GLU A 84 12.91 9.16 -19.18
N ALA A 85 13.86 10.00 -18.79
CA ALA A 85 14.27 11.19 -19.50
C ALA A 85 15.47 10.89 -20.42
N ALA A 86 15.91 11.91 -21.19
CA ALA A 86 17.11 11.79 -22.01
C ALA A 86 18.32 11.36 -21.15
N GLY A 87 19.08 10.39 -21.64
CA GLY A 87 20.22 9.82 -20.90
C GLY A 87 19.86 8.69 -19.93
N GLY A 88 18.59 8.23 -19.92
CA GLY A 88 18.14 7.09 -19.10
C GLY A 88 17.89 7.41 -17.63
N LYS A 89 18.02 8.69 -17.22
CA LYS A 89 17.72 9.15 -15.85
C LYS A 89 16.21 9.19 -15.63
N LEU A 90 15.75 8.73 -14.45
CA LEU A 90 14.34 8.77 -14.11
C LEU A 90 13.91 10.15 -13.60
N VAL A 91 12.70 10.50 -14.01
CA VAL A 91 11.96 11.66 -13.51
C VAL A 91 10.58 11.22 -13.04
N VAL A 92 10.01 11.96 -12.10
CA VAL A 92 8.61 11.81 -11.68
C VAL A 92 7.77 12.88 -12.36
N ASP A 93 6.82 12.45 -13.18
CA ASP A 93 5.76 13.35 -13.67
C ASP A 93 4.64 13.41 -12.62
N CYS A 94 4.55 14.55 -11.92
CA CYS A 94 3.57 14.79 -10.86
C CYS A 94 2.19 15.08 -11.45
N THR A 95 1.51 14.02 -11.89
CA THR A 95 0.23 14.08 -12.62
C THR A 95 -0.99 13.87 -11.74
N ALA A 96 -0.79 13.62 -10.44
CA ALA A 96 -1.85 13.33 -9.46
C ALA A 96 -2.76 12.15 -9.86
N GLN A 97 -2.26 11.20 -10.66
CA GLN A 97 -3.02 10.01 -11.07
C GLN A 97 -3.35 9.09 -9.89
N GLY A 98 -2.57 9.19 -8.82
CA GLY A 98 -2.82 8.44 -7.61
C GLY A 98 -2.08 7.11 -7.51
N VAL A 99 -2.33 6.45 -6.39
CA VAL A 99 -1.78 5.14 -5.99
C VAL A 99 -2.87 4.09 -5.97
N VAL A 100 -2.49 2.81 -6.10
CA VAL A 100 -3.47 1.71 -6.06
C VAL A 100 -3.81 1.40 -4.61
N PHE A 101 -5.09 1.29 -4.31
CA PHE A 101 -5.64 0.86 -3.02
C PHE A 101 -6.57 -0.33 -3.23
N VAL A 102 -6.31 -1.41 -2.50
CA VAL A 102 -7.11 -2.64 -2.52
C VAL A 102 -7.60 -2.92 -1.12
N GLU A 103 -8.91 -3.09 -0.99
CA GLU A 103 -9.52 -3.63 0.21
C GLU A 103 -9.57 -5.14 0.13
N ALA A 104 -9.18 -5.81 1.20
CA ALA A 104 -9.28 -7.25 1.28
C ALA A 104 -9.79 -7.73 2.65
N ASP A 105 -10.31 -8.95 2.67
CA ASP A 105 -10.74 -9.64 3.87
C ASP A 105 -10.04 -11.00 3.90
N ALA A 106 -9.14 -11.22 4.85
CA ALA A 106 -8.40 -12.46 5.00
C ALA A 106 -9.07 -13.35 6.07
N ASN A 107 -9.35 -14.59 5.68
CA ASN A 107 -9.92 -15.59 6.60
C ASN A 107 -8.81 -16.27 7.42
N VAL A 108 -8.13 -15.48 8.22
CA VAL A 108 -7.03 -15.91 9.10
C VAL A 108 -7.03 -15.04 10.36
N ARG A 109 -6.56 -15.60 11.46
CA ARG A 109 -6.33 -14.84 12.70
C ARG A 109 -4.89 -14.38 12.77
N LEU A 110 -4.65 -13.22 13.35
CA LEU A 110 -3.30 -12.67 13.46
C LEU A 110 -2.36 -13.64 14.22
N GLU A 111 -2.89 -14.35 15.23
CA GLU A 111 -2.15 -15.33 16.04
C GLU A 111 -1.74 -16.58 15.26
N GLU A 112 -2.42 -16.87 14.15
CA GLU A 112 -2.14 -18.01 13.27
C GLU A 112 -0.98 -17.72 12.32
N LEU A 113 -0.66 -16.43 12.10
CA LEU A 113 0.47 -16.02 11.26
C LEU A 113 1.82 -16.18 11.95
N GLY A 114 1.83 -16.43 13.26
CA GLY A 114 3.05 -16.73 14.03
C GLY A 114 3.05 -16.14 15.44
N LYS A 115 3.80 -16.81 16.33
CA LYS A 115 4.10 -16.34 17.70
C LYS A 115 5.58 -16.64 18.00
N PRO A 116 6.48 -15.62 17.97
CA PRO A 116 6.23 -14.21 17.64
C PRO A 116 5.86 -14.01 16.16
N LEU A 117 5.22 -12.88 15.87
CA LEU A 117 4.82 -12.50 14.52
C LEU A 117 6.05 -11.97 13.75
N LEU A 118 6.81 -12.90 13.19
CA LEU A 118 8.06 -12.65 12.46
C LEU A 118 8.05 -13.39 11.11
N PRO A 119 8.72 -12.84 10.07
CA PRO A 119 8.85 -13.54 8.79
C PRO A 119 9.67 -14.85 8.95
N PRO A 120 9.46 -15.82 8.08
CA PRO A 120 8.53 -15.80 6.93
C PRO A 120 7.08 -16.02 7.36
N TYR A 121 6.16 -15.20 6.82
CA TYR A 121 4.73 -15.37 7.09
C TYR A 121 4.11 -16.42 6.16
N PRO A 122 3.21 -17.30 6.68
CA PRO A 122 2.49 -18.24 5.82
C PRO A 122 1.60 -17.50 4.83
N CYS A 123 1.57 -17.94 3.57
CA CYS A 123 0.73 -17.37 2.50
C CYS A 123 0.84 -15.85 2.40
N VAL A 124 2.06 -15.30 2.53
CA VAL A 124 2.29 -13.83 2.51
C VAL A 124 1.79 -13.19 1.21
N GLU A 125 1.79 -13.93 0.12
CA GLU A 125 1.27 -13.51 -1.19
C GLU A 125 -0.23 -13.11 -1.15
N GLU A 126 -0.98 -13.67 -0.21
CA GLU A 126 -2.38 -13.29 -0.01
C GLU A 126 -2.53 -11.90 0.65
N LEU A 127 -1.51 -11.44 1.39
CA LEU A 127 -1.48 -10.14 2.05
C LEU A 127 -0.91 -9.02 1.16
N LEU A 128 -0.51 -9.34 -0.07
CA LEU A 128 0.16 -8.41 -0.95
C LEU A 128 -0.70 -8.03 -2.15
N CYS A 129 -0.63 -6.75 -2.54
CA CYS A 129 -1.13 -6.34 -3.85
C CYS A 129 -0.35 -7.04 -4.96
N ASN A 130 -1.08 -7.53 -5.95
CA ASN A 130 -0.45 -8.06 -7.15
C ASN A 130 0.10 -6.90 -8.00
N ALA A 131 1.42 -6.86 -8.19
CA ALA A 131 2.09 -5.90 -9.05
C ALA A 131 1.97 -6.22 -10.56
N GLY A 132 1.29 -7.31 -10.91
CA GLY A 132 1.21 -7.85 -12.26
C GLY A 132 2.44 -8.68 -12.63
N GLU A 133 2.63 -8.95 -13.93
CA GLU A 133 3.69 -9.85 -14.43
C GLU A 133 5.11 -9.29 -14.21
N THR A 134 5.25 -7.97 -14.15
CA THR A 134 6.55 -7.34 -13.92
C THR A 134 6.56 -6.50 -12.66
N ARG A 135 7.64 -6.60 -11.89
CA ARG A 135 7.83 -5.79 -10.67
C ARG A 135 8.35 -4.38 -10.98
N ALA A 136 8.68 -4.06 -12.24
CA ALA A 136 9.17 -2.74 -12.63
C ALA A 136 8.11 -1.65 -12.38
N VAL A 137 8.55 -0.51 -11.82
CA VAL A 137 7.65 0.59 -11.41
C VAL A 137 7.51 1.68 -12.48
N VAL A 138 8.37 1.72 -13.49
CA VAL A 138 8.35 2.75 -14.55
C VAL A 138 7.03 2.71 -15.30
N GLY A 139 6.37 3.86 -15.44
CA GLY A 139 5.06 4.00 -16.09
C GLY A 139 3.87 3.49 -15.27
N LYS A 140 4.09 2.95 -14.07
CA LYS A 140 3.04 2.38 -13.21
C LYS A 140 2.79 3.26 -11.97
N PRO A 141 1.68 3.04 -11.22
CA PRO A 141 1.50 3.63 -9.89
C PRO A 141 2.69 3.31 -9.00
N LEU A 142 3.21 4.29 -8.27
CA LEU A 142 4.42 4.12 -7.46
C LEU A 142 4.17 3.33 -6.18
N VAL A 143 2.93 3.31 -5.69
CA VAL A 143 2.52 2.56 -4.49
C VAL A 143 1.31 1.70 -4.81
N LEU A 144 1.38 0.45 -4.37
CA LEU A 144 0.30 -0.51 -4.35
C LEU A 144 0.04 -0.87 -2.89
N MET A 145 -1.10 -0.45 -2.34
CA MET A 145 -1.47 -0.68 -0.95
C MET A 145 -2.65 -1.63 -0.86
N GLN A 146 -2.50 -2.71 -0.11
CA GLN A 146 -3.60 -3.59 0.27
C GLN A 146 -3.86 -3.44 1.77
N VAL A 147 -5.12 -3.27 2.14
CA VAL A 147 -5.55 -3.22 3.55
C VAL A 147 -6.45 -4.41 3.82
N ASP A 148 -5.93 -5.34 4.62
CA ASP A 148 -6.62 -6.56 4.99
C ASP A 148 -7.30 -6.43 6.34
N SER A 149 -8.58 -6.83 6.41
CA SER A 149 -9.22 -7.15 7.67
C SER A 149 -8.98 -8.62 7.97
N VAL A 150 -8.28 -8.89 9.08
CA VAL A 150 -8.12 -10.25 9.60
C VAL A 150 -9.15 -10.51 10.69
N VAL A 151 -9.55 -11.77 10.87
CA VAL A 151 -10.52 -12.16 11.90
C VAL A 151 -9.93 -11.92 13.28
N LEU A 152 -10.55 -11.03 14.05
CA LEU A 152 -10.24 -10.83 15.45
C LEU A 152 -11.23 -11.67 16.28
N LEU A 153 -10.73 -12.59 17.09
CA LEU A 153 -11.55 -13.12 18.19
C LEU A 153 -11.83 -11.99 19.17
N SER A 154 -13.12 -11.69 19.38
CA SER A 154 -13.50 -11.06 20.65
C SER A 154 -13.15 -12.05 21.74
N CYS A 155 -12.20 -11.72 22.61
CA CYS A 155 -12.06 -12.41 23.88
C CYS A 155 -13.39 -12.19 24.63
N ALA A 156 -14.25 -13.20 24.67
CA ALA A 156 -15.28 -13.29 25.68
C ALA A 156 -14.55 -13.49 27.00
N SER A 157 -14.69 -12.54 27.91
CA SER A 157 -14.26 -12.64 29.30
C SER A 157 -15.13 -13.63 30.02
#